data_e991cb2c272a60ac376e9b0ecee6bbe5
#
_entry.id   e991cb2c272a60ac376e9b0ecee6bbe5
#
_cell.length_a   1.000
_cell.length_b   1.000
_cell.length_c   1.000
_cell.angle_alpha   90.00
_cell.angle_beta   90.00
_cell.angle_gamma   90.00
#
_symmetry.space_group_name_H-M   'P 1'
#
loop_
_entity.id
_entity.type
_entity.pdbx_description
1 polymer ?
#
loop_
_entity_poly.entity_id
_entity_poly.type
_entity_poly.pdbx_seq_one_letter_code
_entity_poly.pdbx_strand_id
1 'polypeptide(L)'
;MCIASNASLMMPLSAQDVCFNSNFNGCGGGQISTPWNYMQKEGIVTGGQYQDSGPFGKGFCTDFSLPHCHHHGPTKGDPYPAEGDKGCEHQSSPKGPSVCDASAAGEHANFTDDKYTYTGQTQSASGEDDIKQFMMEGGPCEVAFSVYSDFENYDTGIYKHTSGSQVGGHAVKFVGWGVDSGVKYWKVANSWNPYWGEK
;
A
#
# COMPACT_ATOMS: atom_id res chain seq x y z
N MET A 1 8.42 0.68 -9.81
CA MET A 1 8.52 1.05 -11.23
C MET A 1 9.45 2.24 -11.47
N CYS A 2 9.35 3.34 -10.75
CA CYS A 2 10.20 4.52 -10.96
C CYS A 2 11.70 4.19 -10.99
N ILE A 3 12.23 3.46 -10.01
CA ILE A 3 13.65 3.05 -9.97
C ILE A 3 13.99 2.14 -11.15
N ALA A 4 13.20 1.09 -11.39
CA ALA A 4 13.45 0.13 -12.46
C ALA A 4 13.37 0.71 -13.87
N SER A 5 12.63 1.80 -14.06
CA SER A 5 12.49 2.53 -15.32
C SER A 5 13.43 3.73 -15.46
N ASN A 6 14.35 3.91 -14.50
CA ASN A 6 15.20 5.10 -14.42
C ASN A 6 14.39 6.41 -14.49
N ALA A 7 13.32 6.47 -13.70
CA ALA A 7 12.38 7.58 -13.59
C ALA A 7 11.57 7.92 -14.87
N SER A 8 11.58 7.06 -15.88
CA SER A 8 10.73 7.27 -17.07
C SER A 8 9.26 6.94 -16.79
N LEU A 9 8.96 6.12 -15.79
CA LEU A 9 7.62 5.76 -15.35
C LEU A 9 7.37 6.34 -13.93
N MET A 10 6.82 7.52 -13.88
CA MET A 10 6.51 8.25 -12.64
C MET A 10 5.00 8.47 -12.50
N MET A 11 4.23 7.39 -12.50
CA MET A 11 2.80 7.42 -12.27
C MET A 11 2.42 6.48 -11.13
N PRO A 12 1.31 6.73 -10.42
CA PRO A 12 0.79 5.80 -9.44
C PRO A 12 0.14 4.60 -10.12
N LEU A 13 0.34 3.41 -9.59
CA LEU A 13 -0.41 2.22 -9.98
C LEU A 13 -1.65 2.07 -9.11
N SER A 14 -2.72 1.53 -9.70
CA SER A 14 -4.01 1.42 -9.07
C SER A 14 -4.04 0.39 -7.94
N ALA A 15 -4.21 0.86 -6.72
CA ALA A 15 -4.53 0.00 -5.59
C ALA A 15 -5.91 -0.66 -5.76
N GLN A 16 -6.84 0.00 -6.45
CA GLN A 16 -8.16 -0.53 -6.81
C GLN A 16 -8.04 -1.80 -7.65
N ASP A 17 -7.26 -1.75 -8.72
CA ASP A 17 -7.04 -2.89 -9.63
C ASP A 17 -6.38 -4.07 -8.88
N VAL A 18 -5.34 -3.79 -8.12
CA VAL A 18 -4.66 -4.83 -7.33
C VAL A 18 -5.59 -5.43 -6.28
N CYS A 19 -6.26 -4.61 -5.49
CA CYS A 19 -7.08 -5.09 -4.36
C CYS A 19 -8.24 -5.96 -4.82
N PHE A 20 -8.90 -5.59 -5.92
CA PHE A 20 -10.17 -6.22 -6.32
C PHE A 20 -10.07 -7.17 -7.50
N ASN A 21 -8.98 -7.16 -8.26
CA ASN A 21 -8.73 -8.10 -9.35
C ASN A 21 -7.73 -9.21 -9.01
N SER A 22 -6.76 -8.95 -8.14
CA SER A 22 -5.76 -9.97 -7.78
C SER A 22 -6.29 -11.04 -6.80
N ASN A 23 -7.36 -10.72 -6.06
CA ASN A 23 -8.00 -11.60 -5.09
C ASN A 23 -9.51 -11.32 -5.06
N PHE A 24 -10.33 -12.36 -4.96
CA PHE A 24 -11.79 -12.25 -4.88
C PHE A 24 -12.31 -11.51 -3.66
N ASN A 25 -11.49 -11.38 -2.61
CA ASN A 25 -11.83 -10.69 -1.38
C ASN A 25 -10.64 -9.89 -0.85
N GLY A 26 -10.20 -8.88 -1.62
CA GLY A 26 -9.08 -8.02 -1.23
C GLY A 26 -9.30 -7.30 0.09
N CYS A 27 -10.53 -6.90 0.41
CA CYS A 27 -10.88 -6.31 1.71
C CYS A 27 -10.79 -7.32 2.88
N GLY A 28 -10.82 -8.61 2.60
CA GLY A 28 -10.65 -9.67 3.60
C GLY A 28 -9.18 -10.09 3.83
N GLY A 29 -8.24 -9.38 3.23
CA GLY A 29 -6.82 -9.70 3.30
C GLY A 29 -6.33 -10.64 2.19
N GLY A 30 -5.06 -11.04 2.24
CA GLY A 30 -4.45 -11.87 1.20
C GLY A 30 -3.04 -12.30 1.54
N GLN A 31 -2.34 -12.81 0.54
CA GLN A 31 -0.93 -13.19 0.61
C GLN A 31 -0.08 -12.12 -0.06
N ILE A 32 1.07 -11.78 0.50
CA ILE A 32 1.99 -10.78 -0.03
C ILE A 32 2.46 -11.08 -1.47
N SER A 33 2.54 -12.34 -1.86
CA SER A 33 2.91 -12.73 -3.21
C SER A 33 1.80 -12.51 -4.27
N THR A 34 0.55 -12.39 -3.84
CA THR A 34 -0.60 -12.28 -4.78
C THR A 34 -0.54 -11.05 -5.66
N PRO A 35 -0.30 -9.82 -5.15
CA PRO A 35 -0.16 -8.62 -5.98
C PRO A 35 0.97 -8.71 -7.00
N TRP A 36 2.12 -9.26 -6.60
CA TRP A 36 3.27 -9.43 -7.47
C TRP A 36 3.00 -10.39 -8.63
N ASN A 37 2.38 -11.53 -8.33
CA ASN A 37 1.97 -12.50 -9.35
C ASN A 37 0.94 -11.92 -10.31
N TYR A 38 -0.01 -11.15 -9.78
CA TYR A 38 -1.02 -10.45 -10.60
C TYR A 38 -0.36 -9.42 -11.53
N MET A 39 0.51 -8.57 -11.00
CA MET A 39 1.22 -7.58 -11.79
C MET A 39 2.08 -8.22 -12.89
N GLN A 40 2.75 -9.32 -12.59
CA GLN A 40 3.57 -10.02 -13.58
C GLN A 40 2.74 -10.62 -14.71
N LYS A 41 1.60 -11.22 -14.38
CA LYS A 41 0.78 -11.99 -15.31
C LYS A 41 -0.21 -11.13 -16.09
N GLU A 42 -0.92 -10.26 -15.40
CA GLU A 42 -2.05 -9.50 -15.96
C GLU A 42 -1.72 -8.01 -16.16
N GLY A 43 -0.74 -7.49 -15.41
CA GLY A 43 -0.43 -6.08 -15.33
C GLY A 43 -1.39 -5.31 -14.43
N ILE A 44 -0.95 -4.14 -14.00
CA ILE A 44 -1.73 -3.22 -13.15
C ILE A 44 -1.90 -1.91 -13.91
N VAL A 45 -3.11 -1.38 -13.97
CA VAL A 45 -3.41 -0.07 -14.55
C VAL A 45 -2.94 1.06 -13.63
N THR A 46 -2.89 2.28 -14.15
CA THR A 46 -2.67 3.48 -13.33
C THR A 46 -3.90 3.83 -12.50
N GLY A 47 -3.70 4.49 -11.36
CA GLY A 47 -4.79 4.95 -10.51
C GLY A 47 -4.30 5.68 -9.27
N GLY A 48 -5.12 6.61 -8.81
CA GLY A 48 -4.88 7.45 -7.63
C GLY A 48 -5.67 7.01 -6.40
N GLN A 49 -5.78 7.92 -5.46
CA GLN A 49 -6.53 7.77 -4.21
C GLN A 49 -7.99 8.21 -4.40
N TYR A 50 -8.84 7.85 -3.44
CA TYR A 50 -10.23 8.27 -3.41
C TYR A 50 -10.36 9.80 -3.39
N GLN A 51 -10.94 10.37 -4.45
CA GLN A 51 -11.20 11.82 -4.61
C GLN A 51 -9.98 12.74 -4.39
N ASP A 52 -8.79 12.18 -4.35
CA ASP A 52 -7.55 12.93 -4.16
C ASP A 52 -6.71 12.89 -5.44
N SER A 53 -6.19 14.04 -5.83
CA SER A 53 -5.27 14.12 -6.97
C SER A 53 -3.85 13.69 -6.62
N GLY A 54 -3.53 13.56 -5.31
CA GLY A 54 -2.18 13.21 -4.87
C GLY A 54 -1.08 14.05 -5.53
N PRO A 55 0.18 13.65 -5.39
CA PRO A 55 1.32 14.37 -5.97
C PRO A 55 1.42 14.21 -7.50
N PHE A 56 0.70 13.26 -8.08
CA PHE A 56 0.77 12.95 -9.51
C PHE A 56 -0.36 13.55 -10.35
N GLY A 57 -1.37 14.15 -9.71
CA GLY A 57 -2.53 14.73 -10.40
C GLY A 57 -3.69 13.75 -10.61
N LYS A 58 -4.46 13.97 -11.65
CA LYS A 58 -5.68 13.21 -12.00
C LYS A 58 -5.59 12.69 -13.44
N GLY A 59 -6.58 11.88 -13.82
CA GLY A 59 -6.72 11.38 -15.19
C GLY A 59 -6.11 10.00 -15.40
N PHE A 60 -5.74 9.32 -14.33
CA PHE A 60 -5.31 7.92 -14.38
C PHE A 60 -6.50 6.98 -14.62
N CYS A 61 -6.21 5.72 -14.94
CA CYS A 61 -7.22 4.78 -15.40
C CYS A 61 -8.29 4.51 -14.34
N THR A 62 -7.91 4.14 -13.10
CA THR A 62 -8.92 3.86 -12.07
C THR A 62 -8.43 4.22 -10.67
N ASP A 63 -9.09 5.20 -10.07
CA ASP A 63 -8.82 5.65 -8.71
C ASP A 63 -9.47 4.71 -7.68
N PHE A 64 -8.99 4.78 -6.44
CA PHE A 64 -9.56 3.99 -5.36
C PHE A 64 -10.98 4.48 -5.04
N SER A 65 -11.96 3.57 -5.07
CA SER A 65 -13.39 3.92 -4.99
C SER A 65 -13.94 3.97 -3.56
N LEU A 66 -13.22 3.40 -2.58
CA LEU A 66 -13.67 3.41 -1.20
C LEU A 66 -13.19 4.67 -0.48
N PRO A 67 -14.04 5.29 0.36
CA PRO A 67 -13.72 6.52 1.07
C PRO A 67 -12.60 6.31 2.10
N HIS A 68 -12.01 7.42 2.52
CA HIS A 68 -11.07 7.43 3.63
C HIS A 68 -11.79 7.19 4.96
N CYS A 69 -11.19 6.34 5.78
CA CYS A 69 -11.68 6.01 7.12
C CYS A 69 -10.60 6.28 8.16
N HIS A 70 -11.02 6.65 9.38
CA HIS A 70 -10.15 6.50 10.53
C HIS A 70 -10.00 5.00 10.82
N HIS A 71 -8.77 4.50 10.88
CA HIS A 71 -8.56 3.05 10.95
C HIS A 71 -8.22 2.58 12.36
N HIS A 72 -7.13 3.06 12.96
CA HIS A 72 -6.68 2.61 14.29
C HIS A 72 -6.15 3.76 15.13
N GLY A 73 -6.15 3.54 16.44
CA GLY A 73 -5.58 4.44 17.44
C GLY A 73 -6.39 5.69 17.73
N PRO A 74 -5.80 6.66 18.42
CA PRO A 74 -6.47 7.92 18.73
C PRO A 74 -6.64 8.76 17.45
N THR A 75 -7.75 9.50 17.35
CA THR A 75 -8.12 10.27 16.16
C THR A 75 -7.11 11.37 15.79
N LYS A 76 -6.41 11.96 16.74
CA LYS A 76 -5.38 13.00 16.53
C LYS A 76 -5.75 14.10 15.53
N GLY A 77 -7.04 14.46 15.45
CA GLY A 77 -7.55 15.42 14.49
C GLY A 77 -7.87 14.84 13.11
N ASP A 78 -7.85 13.53 12.96
CA ASP A 78 -8.32 12.81 11.78
C ASP A 78 -9.79 13.19 11.50
N PRO A 79 -10.12 13.75 10.33
CA PRO A 79 -11.48 14.16 10.00
C PRO A 79 -12.37 13.01 9.52
N TYR A 80 -11.81 11.82 9.33
CA TYR A 80 -12.54 10.70 8.72
C TYR A 80 -13.38 9.95 9.75
N PRO A 81 -14.54 9.41 9.35
CA PRO A 81 -15.36 8.58 10.23
C PRO A 81 -14.61 7.30 10.60
N ALA A 82 -14.92 6.75 11.79
CA ALA A 82 -14.37 5.47 12.19
C ALA A 82 -14.94 4.32 11.33
N GLU A 83 -14.18 3.25 11.23
CA GLU A 83 -14.63 2.04 10.55
C GLU A 83 -15.92 1.49 11.19
N GLY A 84 -16.93 1.22 10.36
CA GLY A 84 -18.27 0.83 10.76
C GLY A 84 -19.25 2.00 10.91
N ASP A 85 -18.79 3.23 10.99
CA ASP A 85 -19.65 4.42 11.07
C ASP A 85 -20.17 4.84 9.69
N LYS A 86 -21.18 5.75 9.71
CA LYS A 86 -21.74 6.31 8.47
C LYS A 86 -20.67 7.01 7.63
N GLY A 87 -20.55 6.55 6.39
CA GLY A 87 -19.52 7.02 5.43
C GLY A 87 -18.24 6.18 5.45
N CYS A 88 -18.18 5.18 6.35
CA CYS A 88 -17.11 4.20 6.43
C CYS A 88 -17.65 2.82 6.85
N GLU A 89 -18.75 2.43 6.27
CA GLU A 89 -19.40 1.15 6.56
C GLU A 89 -18.50 -0.03 6.20
N HIS A 90 -18.62 -1.12 6.95
CA HIS A 90 -17.95 -2.38 6.60
C HIS A 90 -18.40 -2.85 5.21
N GLN A 91 -17.44 -3.10 4.36
CA GLN A 91 -17.71 -3.50 2.98
C GLN A 91 -17.08 -4.85 2.65
N SER A 92 -17.80 -5.65 1.87
CA SER A 92 -17.17 -6.72 1.10
C SER A 92 -16.42 -6.11 -0.08
N SER A 93 -15.42 -6.81 -0.59
CA SER A 93 -14.67 -6.34 -1.76
C SER A 93 -15.60 -6.02 -2.93
N PRO A 94 -15.54 -4.82 -3.48
CA PRO A 94 -16.22 -4.51 -4.74
C PRO A 94 -15.73 -5.42 -5.86
N LYS A 95 -16.50 -5.46 -6.95
CA LYS A 95 -16.03 -6.08 -8.18
C LYS A 95 -14.83 -5.29 -8.71
N GLY A 96 -13.78 -5.99 -9.10
CA GLY A 96 -12.59 -5.38 -9.69
C GLY A 96 -12.93 -4.63 -10.99
N PRO A 97 -12.21 -3.53 -11.27
CA PRO A 97 -12.41 -2.75 -12.47
C PRO A 97 -12.05 -3.54 -13.74
N SER A 98 -12.78 -3.28 -14.82
CA SER A 98 -12.50 -3.81 -16.15
C SER A 98 -12.54 -2.72 -17.24
N VAL A 99 -12.81 -1.50 -16.82
CA VAL A 99 -12.80 -0.28 -17.63
C VAL A 99 -12.20 0.85 -16.78
N CYS A 100 -11.66 1.85 -17.43
CA CYS A 100 -11.17 3.04 -16.73
C CYS A 100 -12.34 3.92 -16.28
N ASP A 101 -12.09 4.75 -15.27
CA ASP A 101 -13.03 5.76 -14.79
C ASP A 101 -13.33 6.78 -15.89
N ALA A 102 -14.49 7.41 -15.83
CA ALA A 102 -14.88 8.45 -16.79
C ALA A 102 -13.95 9.69 -16.79
N SER A 103 -13.18 9.86 -15.73
CA SER A 103 -12.16 10.92 -15.59
C SER A 103 -10.81 10.58 -16.20
N ALA A 104 -10.59 9.32 -16.59
CA ALA A 104 -9.34 8.88 -17.21
C ALA A 104 -9.10 9.60 -18.53
N ALA A 105 -7.85 9.99 -18.80
CA ALA A 105 -7.54 10.84 -19.93
C ALA A 105 -6.24 10.41 -20.65
N GLY A 106 -6.13 10.78 -21.90
CA GLY A 106 -4.92 10.54 -22.71
C GLY A 106 -4.59 9.05 -22.83
N GLU A 107 -3.35 8.70 -22.59
CA GLU A 107 -2.85 7.32 -22.65
C GLU A 107 -3.44 6.40 -21.57
N HIS A 108 -4.01 6.97 -20.50
CA HIS A 108 -4.61 6.22 -19.39
C HIS A 108 -6.12 5.93 -19.56
N ALA A 109 -6.71 6.28 -20.70
CA ALA A 109 -8.16 6.16 -20.92
C ALA A 109 -8.62 4.76 -21.34
N ASN A 110 -7.71 3.87 -21.68
CA ASN A 110 -8.01 2.50 -22.10
C ASN A 110 -7.45 1.48 -21.11
N PHE A 111 -8.34 0.73 -20.46
CA PHE A 111 -7.98 -0.23 -19.43
C PHE A 111 -7.01 -1.32 -19.89
N THR A 112 -7.14 -1.78 -21.13
CA THR A 112 -6.29 -2.83 -21.69
C THR A 112 -4.89 -2.29 -22.03
N ASP A 113 -4.82 -1.07 -22.53
CA ASP A 113 -3.57 -0.46 -22.98
C ASP A 113 -2.77 0.15 -21.83
N ASP A 114 -3.45 0.48 -20.72
CA ASP A 114 -2.84 1.09 -19.51
C ASP A 114 -2.23 0.04 -18.55
N LYS A 115 -1.99 -1.19 -18.99
CA LYS A 115 -1.44 -2.27 -18.15
C LYS A 115 0.08 -2.22 -18.05
N TYR A 116 0.60 -2.12 -16.82
CA TYR A 116 2.03 -2.13 -16.51
C TYR A 116 2.42 -3.44 -15.85
N THR A 117 3.35 -4.14 -16.48
CA THR A 117 3.89 -5.42 -16.01
C THR A 117 5.37 -5.27 -15.64
N TYR A 118 5.93 -6.28 -15.03
CA TYR A 118 7.38 -6.44 -14.92
C TYR A 118 7.80 -7.80 -15.48
N THR A 119 9.04 -7.89 -15.94
CA THR A 119 9.68 -9.12 -16.41
C THR A 119 10.67 -9.64 -15.37
N GLY A 120 10.89 -10.94 -15.35
CA GLY A 120 11.78 -11.58 -14.38
C GLY A 120 11.01 -12.26 -13.25
N GLN A 121 11.73 -12.68 -12.21
CA GLN A 121 11.15 -13.36 -11.06
C GLN A 121 10.99 -12.39 -9.89
N THR A 122 9.92 -12.55 -9.13
CA THR A 122 9.80 -11.91 -7.82
C THR A 122 10.92 -12.41 -6.92
N GLN A 123 11.68 -11.50 -6.35
CA GLN A 123 12.79 -11.80 -5.46
C GLN A 123 12.39 -11.61 -4.01
N SER A 124 13.07 -12.27 -3.12
CA SER A 124 12.88 -12.13 -1.67
C SER A 124 14.23 -12.15 -0.96
N ALA A 125 14.28 -11.49 0.19
CA ALA A 125 15.44 -11.45 1.07
C ALA A 125 15.01 -11.76 2.51
N SER A 126 15.89 -12.33 3.31
CA SER A 126 15.65 -12.59 4.73
C SER A 126 16.93 -12.35 5.53
N GLY A 127 16.76 -11.89 6.77
CA GLY A 127 17.89 -11.44 7.59
C GLY A 127 18.22 -9.94 7.37
N GLU A 128 18.83 -9.33 8.37
CA GLU A 128 19.04 -7.88 8.39
C GLU A 128 19.91 -7.40 7.23
N ASP A 129 21.05 -8.05 7.01
CA ASP A 129 22.05 -7.62 6.02
C ASP A 129 21.56 -7.87 4.59
N ASP A 130 20.94 -9.04 4.35
CA ASP A 130 20.38 -9.37 3.04
C ASP A 130 19.24 -8.42 2.64
N ILE A 131 18.35 -8.06 3.58
CA ILE A 131 17.28 -7.10 3.33
C ILE A 131 17.86 -5.71 3.01
N LYS A 132 18.88 -5.27 3.74
CA LYS A 132 19.55 -4.00 3.46
C LYS A 132 20.19 -3.99 2.08
N GLN A 133 20.91 -5.04 1.72
CA GLN A 133 21.49 -5.18 0.39
C GLN A 133 20.41 -5.17 -0.69
N PHE A 134 19.33 -5.94 -0.50
CA PHE A 134 18.19 -5.98 -1.39
C PHE A 134 17.58 -4.59 -1.63
N MET A 135 17.42 -3.81 -0.54
CA MET A 135 16.90 -2.43 -0.64
C MET A 135 17.89 -1.47 -1.32
N MET A 136 19.19 -1.64 -1.12
CA MET A 136 20.21 -0.82 -1.78
C MET A 136 20.26 -1.07 -3.28
N GLU A 137 20.02 -2.28 -3.72
CA GLU A 137 20.05 -2.68 -5.13
C GLU A 137 18.73 -2.38 -5.86
N GLY A 138 17.58 -2.67 -5.21
CA GLY A 138 16.25 -2.63 -5.83
C GLY A 138 15.34 -1.50 -5.34
N GLY A 139 15.70 -0.82 -4.25
CA GLY A 139 14.87 0.20 -3.62
C GLY A 139 13.88 -0.37 -2.58
N PRO A 140 12.82 0.37 -2.25
CA PRO A 140 11.82 -0.06 -1.28
C PRO A 140 11.21 -1.41 -1.60
N CYS A 141 10.95 -2.22 -0.57
CA CYS A 141 10.35 -3.54 -0.72
C CYS A 141 9.13 -3.71 0.19
N GLU A 142 8.27 -4.65 -0.17
CA GLU A 142 7.16 -5.08 0.67
C GLU A 142 7.68 -5.96 1.81
N VAL A 143 7.07 -5.83 2.98
CA VAL A 143 7.34 -6.69 4.14
C VAL A 143 6.05 -6.98 4.88
N ALA A 144 5.92 -8.19 5.40
CA ALA A 144 4.85 -8.56 6.32
C ALA A 144 5.39 -8.77 7.74
N PHE A 145 4.63 -8.36 8.74
CA PHE A 145 4.94 -8.57 10.14
C PHE A 145 3.70 -8.84 10.97
N SER A 146 3.90 -9.38 12.17
CA SER A 146 2.82 -9.59 13.13
C SER A 146 2.49 -8.30 13.84
N VAL A 147 1.21 -7.91 13.82
CA VAL A 147 0.68 -6.77 14.55
C VAL A 147 0.17 -7.21 15.92
N TYR A 148 0.51 -6.45 16.93
CA TYR A 148 -0.01 -6.56 18.29
C TYR A 148 -0.90 -5.36 18.62
N SER A 149 -1.83 -5.51 19.56
CA SER A 149 -2.82 -4.47 19.84
C SER A 149 -2.23 -3.15 20.34
N ASP A 150 -1.02 -3.16 20.92
CA ASP A 150 -0.32 -1.92 21.30
C ASP A 150 0.22 -1.14 20.10
N PHE A 151 0.43 -1.80 18.93
CA PHE A 151 0.85 -1.13 17.71
C PHE A 151 -0.21 -0.18 17.15
N GLU A 152 -1.48 -0.47 17.37
CA GLU A 152 -2.59 0.39 16.93
C GLU A 152 -2.52 1.80 17.53
N ASN A 153 -1.93 1.92 18.72
CA ASN A 153 -1.75 3.19 19.44
C ASN A 153 -0.37 3.82 19.23
N TYR A 154 0.45 3.28 18.34
CA TYR A 154 1.77 3.85 18.06
C TYR A 154 1.67 5.30 17.56
N ASP A 155 2.51 6.16 18.12
CA ASP A 155 2.54 7.59 17.83
C ASP A 155 3.87 8.03 17.22
N THR A 156 4.98 7.76 17.89
CA THR A 156 6.31 8.28 17.49
C THR A 156 7.44 7.42 18.06
N GLY A 157 8.62 7.54 17.49
CA GLY A 157 9.83 6.85 17.90
C GLY A 157 9.94 5.42 17.40
N ILE A 158 10.85 4.64 18.00
CA ILE A 158 11.01 3.23 17.60
C ILE A 158 9.99 2.37 18.33
N TYR A 159 9.02 1.83 17.55
CA TYR A 159 8.06 0.88 18.10
C TYR A 159 8.74 -0.41 18.55
N LYS A 160 8.38 -0.84 19.73
CA LYS A 160 8.71 -2.16 20.27
C LYS A 160 7.47 -2.71 20.98
N HIS A 161 7.04 -3.89 20.61
CA HIS A 161 5.95 -4.57 21.30
C HIS A 161 6.25 -4.75 22.80
N THR A 162 5.33 -4.31 23.64
CA THR A 162 5.46 -4.36 25.10
C THR A 162 4.25 -4.99 25.79
N SER A 163 3.08 -4.97 25.16
CA SER A 163 1.83 -5.45 25.77
C SER A 163 0.76 -5.73 24.72
N GLY A 164 -0.21 -6.54 25.10
CA GLY A 164 -1.34 -6.89 24.24
C GLY A 164 -1.12 -8.19 23.45
N SER A 165 -2.20 -8.66 22.83
CA SER A 165 -2.21 -9.88 22.03
C SER A 165 -1.90 -9.59 20.56
N GLN A 166 -1.43 -10.59 19.84
CA GLN A 166 -1.33 -10.54 18.40
C GLN A 166 -2.74 -10.46 17.80
N VAL A 167 -2.96 -9.47 16.93
CA VAL A 167 -4.26 -9.21 16.29
C VAL A 167 -4.29 -9.62 14.82
N GLY A 168 -3.11 -9.79 14.17
CA GLY A 168 -3.07 -10.26 12.80
C GLY A 168 -1.69 -10.08 12.15
N GLY A 169 -1.65 -10.30 10.84
CA GLY A 169 -0.54 -9.95 9.97
C GLY A 169 -0.83 -8.65 9.24
N HIS A 170 0.20 -7.91 8.90
CA HIS A 170 0.08 -6.67 8.14
C HIS A 170 1.23 -6.53 7.15
N ALA A 171 0.92 -6.07 5.96
CA ALA A 171 1.89 -5.78 4.92
C ALA A 171 2.12 -4.27 4.80
N VAL A 172 3.39 -3.87 4.80
CA VAL A 172 3.82 -2.47 4.69
C VAL A 172 5.00 -2.36 3.73
N LYS A 173 5.43 -1.14 3.46
CA LYS A 173 6.60 -0.88 2.62
C LYS A 173 7.80 -0.49 3.47
N PHE A 174 8.90 -1.26 3.40
CA PHE A 174 10.20 -0.83 3.91
C PHE A 174 10.77 0.28 3.03
N VAL A 175 11.14 1.40 3.65
CA VAL A 175 11.70 2.57 2.97
C VAL A 175 13.09 2.95 3.48
N GLY A 176 13.58 2.30 4.53
CA GLY A 176 14.91 2.56 5.10
C GLY A 176 15.16 1.84 6.41
N TRP A 177 16.28 2.13 7.01
CA TRP A 177 16.69 1.63 8.32
C TRP A 177 17.61 2.64 9.01
N GLY A 178 17.86 2.44 10.28
CA GLY A 178 18.77 3.28 11.02
C GLY A 178 19.13 2.72 12.39
N VAL A 179 19.86 3.54 13.14
CA VAL A 179 20.15 3.31 14.55
C VAL A 179 19.90 4.63 15.27
N ASP A 180 19.07 4.59 16.30
CA ASP A 180 18.86 5.71 17.20
C ASP A 180 19.16 5.28 18.64
N SER A 181 20.05 6.01 19.31
CA SER A 181 20.46 5.74 20.69
C SER A 181 20.91 4.29 20.92
N GLY A 182 21.56 3.69 19.92
CA GLY A 182 22.02 2.29 19.92
C GLY A 182 20.97 1.25 19.58
N VAL A 183 19.72 1.65 19.32
CA VAL A 183 18.63 0.75 18.91
C VAL A 183 18.50 0.77 17.40
N LYS A 184 18.64 -0.41 16.77
CA LYS A 184 18.41 -0.57 15.34
C LYS A 184 16.91 -0.53 15.04
N TYR A 185 16.54 0.07 13.91
CA TYR A 185 15.15 0.12 13.47
C TYR A 185 15.02 0.02 11.95
N TRP A 186 13.85 -0.42 11.52
CA TRP A 186 13.38 -0.32 10.14
C TRP A 186 12.42 0.86 10.01
N LYS A 187 12.61 1.67 8.96
CA LYS A 187 11.65 2.72 8.61
C LYS A 187 10.62 2.13 7.64
N VAL A 188 9.35 2.23 8.01
CA VAL A 188 8.24 1.68 7.22
C VAL A 188 7.24 2.76 6.82
N ALA A 189 6.72 2.68 5.61
CA ALA A 189 5.56 3.45 5.20
C ALA A 189 4.32 2.57 5.38
N ASN A 190 3.46 3.00 6.30
CA ASN A 190 2.18 2.37 6.59
C ASN A 190 1.06 2.99 5.75
N SER A 191 -0.10 2.33 5.68
CA SER A 191 -1.28 2.75 4.93
C SER A 191 -2.51 3.04 5.81
N TRP A 192 -2.28 3.37 7.10
CA TRP A 192 -3.34 3.64 8.07
C TRP A 192 -3.70 5.13 8.19
N ASN A 193 -3.62 5.88 7.12
CA ASN A 193 -3.83 7.32 6.96
C ASN A 193 -2.71 8.23 7.53
N PRO A 194 -2.69 9.53 7.17
CA PRO A 194 -1.62 10.45 7.58
C PRO A 194 -1.71 10.93 9.04
N TYR A 195 -2.72 10.52 9.79
CA TYR A 195 -2.91 10.90 11.19
C TYR A 195 -2.41 9.85 12.18
N TRP A 196 -2.09 8.64 11.68
CA TRP A 196 -1.54 7.56 12.48
C TRP A 196 -0.01 7.57 12.45
N GLY A 197 0.61 7.26 13.59
CA GLY A 197 2.05 7.10 13.69
C GLY A 197 2.86 8.40 13.51
N GLU A 198 4.11 8.24 13.15
CA GLU A 198 5.05 9.34 12.92
C GLU A 198 4.87 9.90 11.50
N LYS A 199 5.02 11.25 11.36
CA LYS A 199 4.87 11.97 10.07
C LYS A 199 6.20 12.11 9.35
#